data_56f71b98b90e02c09faa9adf65472b07
#
_entry.id   56f71b98b90e02c09faa9adf65472b07
#
_cell.length_a   1.000
_cell.length_b   1.000
_cell.length_c   1.000
_cell.angle_alpha   90.00
_cell.angle_beta   90.00
_cell.angle_gamma   90.00
#
_symmetry.space_group_name_H-M   'P 1'
#
loop_
_entity.id
_entity.type
_entity.pdbx_description
1 polymer ?
#
loop_
_entity_poly.entity_id
_entity_poly.type
_entity_poly.pdbx_seq_one_letter_code
_entity_poly.pdbx_strand_id
1 'polypeptide(L)'
;GGEIRFIGSTTYEEFNRYFSRSRGLVRRFQQIDIQEPGIEETIHIVEGLKERYETFHGVVYEEGVIAYAVTAAARYISDRFLPDKAIDLVDEAGAYREIHPTDTETQTVDKALITDILARICKVDVLAMKEEDNATLETLHERISAKIYGQEEAVCQVVEAVQMAKAGL
;
A
#
# COMPACT_ATOMS: atom_id res chain seq x y z
N GLY A 1 -26.18 32.13 -19.33
CA GLY A 1 -26.00 31.31 -18.15
C GLY A 1 -24.56 30.97 -17.89
N GLY A 2 -23.90 31.61 -16.97
CA GLY A 2 -22.50 31.37 -16.62
C GLY A 2 -22.23 31.49 -15.13
N GLU A 3 -23.25 31.27 -14.30
CA GLU A 3 -23.15 31.51 -12.87
C GLU A 3 -22.77 30.28 -12.01
N ILE A 4 -22.78 29.08 -12.60
CA ILE A 4 -22.46 27.85 -11.85
C ILE A 4 -21.09 27.35 -12.29
N ARG A 5 -20.18 27.23 -11.34
CA ARG A 5 -18.87 26.58 -11.51
C ARG A 5 -18.98 25.13 -11.09
N PHE A 6 -18.51 24.23 -11.93
CA PHE A 6 -18.52 22.79 -11.70
C PHE A 6 -17.10 22.27 -11.55
N ILE A 7 -16.87 21.47 -10.48
CA ILE A 7 -15.67 20.66 -10.30
C ILE A 7 -16.14 19.22 -10.21
N GLY A 8 -15.63 18.34 -11.06
CA GLY A 8 -15.92 16.91 -11.06
C GLY A 8 -14.63 16.12 -10.84
N SER A 9 -14.70 15.04 -10.08
CA SER A 9 -13.62 14.06 -9.88
C SER A 9 -14.03 12.74 -10.52
N THR A 10 -13.10 12.10 -11.22
CA THR A 10 -13.32 10.81 -11.89
C THR A 10 -11.98 10.10 -12.07
N THR A 11 -12.00 8.80 -12.35
CA THR A 11 -10.81 8.04 -12.71
C THR A 11 -10.50 8.19 -14.21
N TYR A 12 -9.26 7.91 -14.62
CA TYR A 12 -8.88 7.88 -16.04
C TYR A 12 -9.72 6.89 -16.85
N GLU A 13 -10.03 5.73 -16.27
CA GLU A 13 -10.84 4.71 -16.92
C GLU A 13 -12.27 5.20 -17.15
N GLU A 14 -12.91 5.76 -16.14
CA GLU A 14 -14.26 6.29 -16.22
C GLU A 14 -14.32 7.52 -17.16
N PHE A 15 -13.33 8.41 -17.08
CA PHE A 15 -13.22 9.54 -17.99
C PHE A 15 -13.17 9.05 -19.44
N ASN A 16 -12.30 8.09 -19.76
CA ASN A 16 -12.18 7.54 -21.11
C ASN A 16 -13.42 6.79 -21.56
N ARG A 17 -14.06 6.04 -20.64
CA ARG A 17 -15.23 5.23 -20.97
C ARG A 17 -16.49 6.05 -21.20
N TYR A 18 -16.72 7.08 -20.39
CA TYR A 18 -17.99 7.82 -20.37
C TYR A 18 -17.86 9.26 -20.84
N PHE A 19 -16.84 9.99 -20.40
CA PHE A 19 -16.77 11.42 -20.59
C PHE A 19 -16.12 11.81 -21.93
N SER A 20 -15.05 11.12 -22.33
CA SER A 20 -14.31 11.43 -23.57
C SER A 20 -15.16 11.31 -24.83
N ARG A 21 -16.22 10.49 -24.79
CA ARG A 21 -17.16 10.32 -25.91
C ARG A 21 -18.01 11.58 -26.18
N SER A 22 -18.22 12.39 -25.16
CA SER A 22 -19.00 13.63 -25.24
C SER A 22 -18.15 14.84 -25.58
N ARG A 23 -17.73 14.98 -26.84
CA ARG A 23 -16.88 16.10 -27.31
C ARG A 23 -17.39 17.50 -26.91
N GLY A 24 -18.71 17.68 -26.83
CA GLY A 24 -19.33 18.94 -26.40
C GLY A 24 -19.11 19.25 -24.91
N LEU A 25 -19.04 18.23 -24.05
CA LEU A 25 -18.75 18.38 -22.63
C LEU A 25 -17.26 18.58 -22.39
N VAL A 26 -16.41 17.75 -22.98
CA VAL A 26 -14.95 17.82 -22.80
C VAL A 26 -14.38 19.21 -23.08
N ARG A 27 -14.88 19.88 -24.13
CA ARG A 27 -14.44 21.24 -24.48
C ARG A 27 -14.79 22.33 -23.47
N ARG A 28 -15.71 22.04 -22.54
CA ARG A 28 -16.18 23.00 -21.52
C ARG A 28 -15.51 22.81 -20.17
N PHE A 29 -14.72 21.76 -20.01
CA PHE A 29 -13.99 21.43 -18.79
C PHE A 29 -12.49 21.49 -19.04
N GLN A 30 -11.76 22.06 -18.09
CA GLN A 30 -10.32 21.95 -18.03
C GLN A 30 -9.99 20.64 -17.30
N GLN A 31 -9.25 19.76 -17.94
CA GLN A 31 -8.75 18.54 -17.31
C GLN A 31 -7.53 18.88 -16.46
N ILE A 32 -7.52 18.38 -15.24
CA ILE A 32 -6.40 18.48 -14.30
C ILE A 32 -6.07 17.05 -13.89
N ASP A 33 -4.89 16.60 -14.25
CA ASP A 33 -4.42 15.26 -13.91
C ASP A 33 -3.80 15.28 -12.52
N ILE A 34 -4.28 14.39 -11.65
CA ILE A 34 -3.73 14.19 -10.31
C ILE A 34 -2.97 12.86 -10.35
N GLN A 35 -1.67 12.93 -10.13
CA GLN A 35 -0.81 11.76 -10.10
C GLN A 35 -0.77 11.15 -8.71
N GLU A 36 -0.44 9.84 -8.65
CA GLU A 36 -0.16 9.15 -7.40
C GLU A 36 1.04 9.79 -6.69
N PRO A 37 0.93 10.16 -5.41
CA PRO A 37 2.04 10.73 -4.67
C PRO A 37 3.13 9.67 -4.43
N GLY A 38 4.38 10.11 -4.31
CA GLY A 38 5.50 9.26 -3.92
C GLY A 38 5.42 8.82 -2.44
N ILE A 39 6.31 7.90 -2.05
CA ILE A 39 6.35 7.36 -0.67
C ILE A 39 6.56 8.49 0.35
N GLU A 40 7.56 9.37 0.13
CA GLU A 40 7.86 10.47 1.07
C GLU A 40 6.70 11.45 1.22
N GLU A 41 6.08 11.82 0.10
CA GLU A 41 4.92 12.70 0.11
C GLU A 41 3.73 12.04 0.83
N THR A 42 3.52 10.75 0.61
CA THR A 42 2.48 9.98 1.31
C THR A 42 2.74 9.90 2.82
N ILE A 43 4.00 9.74 3.25
CA ILE A 43 4.35 9.77 4.68
C ILE A 43 3.92 11.12 5.28
N HIS A 44 4.21 12.24 4.63
CA HIS A 44 3.79 13.55 5.10
C HIS A 44 2.26 13.70 5.16
N ILE A 45 1.55 13.18 4.17
CA ILE A 45 0.07 13.19 4.16
C ILE A 45 -0.47 12.40 5.34
N VAL A 46 0.01 11.18 5.57
CA VAL A 46 -0.50 10.29 6.63
C VAL A 46 -0.08 10.77 8.01
N GLU A 47 1.14 11.32 8.18
CA GLU A 47 1.56 11.98 9.43
C GLU A 47 0.65 13.16 9.77
N GLY A 48 0.21 13.92 8.78
CA GLY A 48 -0.76 15.01 8.98
C GLY A 48 -2.16 14.52 9.41
N LEU A 49 -2.48 13.25 9.21
CA LEU A 49 -3.74 12.63 9.64
C LEU A 49 -3.63 11.88 10.98
N LYS A 50 -2.39 11.59 11.43
CA LYS A 50 -2.11 10.76 12.60
C LYS A 50 -2.91 11.16 13.85
N GLU A 51 -2.86 12.43 14.25
CA GLU A 51 -3.54 12.93 15.44
C GLU A 51 -5.06 12.71 15.39
N ARG A 52 -5.64 12.80 14.20
CA ARG A 52 -7.09 12.55 14.00
C ARG A 52 -7.43 11.08 14.21
N TYR A 53 -6.61 10.16 13.70
CA TYR A 53 -6.79 8.72 13.89
C TYR A 53 -6.53 8.31 15.34
N GLU A 54 -5.50 8.88 15.98
CA GLU A 54 -5.22 8.65 17.40
C GLU A 54 -6.43 9.05 18.27
N THR A 55 -7.02 10.22 17.98
CA THR A 55 -8.21 10.70 18.70
C THR A 55 -9.43 9.84 18.40
N PHE A 56 -9.62 9.43 17.13
CA PHE A 56 -10.79 8.69 16.69
C PHE A 56 -10.84 7.27 17.26
N HIS A 57 -9.70 6.55 17.23
CA HIS A 57 -9.60 5.17 17.72
C HIS A 57 -9.15 5.06 19.18
N GLY A 58 -8.79 6.16 19.83
CA GLY A 58 -8.26 6.13 21.20
C GLY A 58 -6.91 5.40 21.32
N VAL A 59 -6.05 5.51 20.33
CA VAL A 59 -4.77 4.82 20.24
C VAL A 59 -3.60 5.82 20.07
N VAL A 60 -2.37 5.35 20.20
CA VAL A 60 -1.16 6.10 19.91
C VAL A 60 -0.33 5.31 18.91
N TYR A 61 0.01 5.92 17.78
CA TYR A 61 0.95 5.35 16.80
C TYR A 61 2.37 5.62 17.25
N GLU A 62 3.16 4.57 17.43
CA GLU A 62 4.57 4.68 17.82
C GLU A 62 5.38 5.45 16.78
N GLU A 63 6.55 5.94 17.19
CA GLU A 63 7.46 6.68 16.31
C GLU A 63 7.90 5.81 15.13
N GLY A 64 7.82 6.37 13.91
CA GLY A 64 8.21 5.70 12.68
C GLY A 64 7.24 4.61 12.19
N VAL A 65 6.11 4.38 12.87
CA VAL A 65 5.08 3.41 12.44
C VAL A 65 4.39 3.87 11.17
N ILE A 66 4.11 5.16 11.04
CA ILE A 66 3.48 5.72 9.84
C ILE A 66 4.37 5.54 8.61
N ALA A 67 5.65 5.88 8.72
CA ALA A 67 6.61 5.69 7.63
C ALA A 67 6.74 4.20 7.24
N TYR A 68 6.75 3.31 8.23
CA TYR A 68 6.73 1.87 8.02
C TYR A 68 5.46 1.41 7.30
N ALA A 69 4.28 1.85 7.74
CA ALA A 69 3.00 1.48 7.13
C ALA A 69 2.91 1.92 5.67
N VAL A 70 3.33 3.16 5.36
CA VAL A 70 3.35 3.68 3.98
C VAL A 70 4.28 2.86 3.10
N THR A 71 5.51 2.60 3.56
CA THR A 71 6.49 1.82 2.80
C THR A 71 6.01 0.38 2.57
N ALA A 72 5.44 -0.24 3.59
CA ALA A 72 4.89 -1.58 3.51
C ALA A 72 3.65 -1.65 2.59
N ALA A 73 2.73 -0.67 2.67
CA ALA A 73 1.60 -0.58 1.77
C ALA A 73 2.03 -0.39 0.32
N ALA A 74 3.04 0.46 0.05
CA ALA A 74 3.60 0.66 -1.28
C ALA A 74 4.16 -0.63 -1.87
N ARG A 75 4.84 -1.43 -1.04
CA ARG A 75 5.51 -2.67 -1.46
C ARG A 75 4.57 -3.86 -1.67
N TYR A 76 3.61 -4.05 -0.76
CA TYR A 76 2.83 -5.30 -0.69
C TYR A 76 1.40 -5.17 -1.21
N ILE A 77 0.80 -3.96 -1.23
CA ILE A 77 -0.54 -3.74 -1.76
C ILE A 77 -0.42 -3.21 -3.20
N SER A 78 -0.64 -4.09 -4.18
CA SER A 78 -0.45 -3.78 -5.61
C SER A 78 -1.75 -3.39 -6.34
N ASP A 79 -2.91 -3.66 -5.76
CA ASP A 79 -4.22 -3.46 -6.36
C ASP A 79 -4.83 -2.08 -6.10
N ARG A 80 -4.14 -1.24 -5.33
CA ARG A 80 -4.56 0.13 -4.95
C ARG A 80 -3.39 1.10 -5.02
N PHE A 81 -3.73 2.39 -5.04
CA PHE A 81 -2.78 3.49 -5.16
C PHE A 81 -2.52 4.21 -3.83
N LEU A 82 -1.38 4.87 -3.73
CA LEU A 82 -1.10 5.83 -2.67
C LEU A 82 -1.89 7.13 -2.92
N PRO A 83 -2.32 7.86 -1.89
CA PRO A 83 -2.11 7.58 -0.47
C PRO A 83 -3.13 6.60 0.13
N ASP A 84 -4.22 6.27 -0.55
CA ASP A 84 -5.39 5.58 -0.01
C ASP A 84 -5.04 4.24 0.65
N LYS A 85 -4.25 3.39 -0.03
CA LYS A 85 -3.85 2.09 0.53
C LYS A 85 -3.04 2.18 1.84
N ALA A 86 -2.30 3.27 2.03
CA ALA A 86 -1.55 3.51 3.25
C ALA A 86 -2.45 4.07 4.36
N ILE A 87 -3.37 4.95 4.00
CA ILE A 87 -4.40 5.49 4.89
C ILE A 87 -5.27 4.36 5.42
N ASP A 88 -5.77 3.48 4.54
CA ASP A 88 -6.59 2.33 4.91
C ASP A 88 -5.85 1.39 5.88
N LEU A 89 -4.57 1.12 5.63
CA LEU A 89 -3.76 0.26 6.51
C LEU A 89 -3.59 0.85 7.91
N VAL A 90 -3.36 2.16 8.01
CA VAL A 90 -3.22 2.88 9.29
C VAL A 90 -4.54 2.91 10.04
N ASP A 91 -5.64 3.21 9.36
CA ASP A 91 -6.99 3.23 9.92
C ASP A 91 -7.41 1.84 10.43
N GLU A 92 -7.23 0.80 9.63
CA GLU A 92 -7.52 -0.61 10.00
C GLU A 92 -6.72 -1.05 11.22
N ALA A 93 -5.43 -0.64 11.32
CA ALA A 93 -4.61 -0.97 12.48
C ALA A 93 -5.09 -0.25 13.74
N GLY A 94 -5.51 1.01 13.64
CA GLY A 94 -6.14 1.76 14.72
C GLY A 94 -7.44 1.10 15.19
N ALA A 95 -8.33 0.80 14.26
CA ALA A 95 -9.60 0.13 14.52
C ALA A 95 -9.39 -1.26 15.16
N TYR A 96 -8.41 -2.01 14.68
CA TYR A 96 -8.09 -3.32 15.26
C TYR A 96 -7.65 -3.20 16.73
N ARG A 97 -6.79 -2.22 17.06
CA ARG A 97 -6.34 -1.98 18.42
C ARG A 97 -7.46 -1.51 19.34
N GLU A 98 -8.37 -0.68 18.85
CA GLU A 98 -9.57 -0.24 19.57
C GLU A 98 -10.46 -1.44 19.98
N ILE A 99 -10.68 -2.40 19.06
CA ILE A 99 -11.52 -3.58 19.31
C ILE A 99 -10.79 -4.64 20.14
N HIS A 100 -9.44 -4.70 20.03
CA HIS A 100 -8.60 -5.66 20.74
C HIS A 100 -7.59 -4.93 21.62
N PRO A 101 -8.04 -4.34 22.74
CA PRO A 101 -7.15 -3.59 23.61
C PRO A 101 -6.15 -4.53 24.31
N THR A 102 -4.97 -4.00 24.57
CA THR A 102 -3.95 -4.67 25.40
C THR A 102 -4.16 -4.33 26.86
N ASP A 103 -3.52 -5.09 27.76
CA ASP A 103 -3.58 -4.85 29.23
C ASP A 103 -2.84 -3.58 29.67
N THR A 104 -2.35 -2.78 28.71
CA THR A 104 -1.67 -1.51 28.98
C THR A 104 -2.65 -0.35 29.02
N GLU A 105 -2.36 0.66 29.87
CA GLU A 105 -3.20 1.85 30.02
C GLU A 105 -3.30 2.65 28.71
N THR A 106 -2.22 2.71 27.95
CA THR A 106 -2.17 3.36 26.64
C THR A 106 -2.21 2.30 25.54
N GLN A 107 -3.20 2.42 24.66
CA GLN A 107 -3.33 1.52 23.51
C GLN A 107 -2.40 1.97 22.39
N THR A 108 -1.38 1.19 22.07
CA THR A 108 -0.38 1.55 21.05
C THR A 108 -0.52 0.72 19.78
N VAL A 109 -0.26 1.35 18.65
CA VAL A 109 -0.10 0.70 17.35
C VAL A 109 1.39 0.69 17.01
N ASP A 110 1.96 -0.49 16.99
CA ASP A 110 3.38 -0.74 16.69
C ASP A 110 3.57 -1.33 15.27
N LYS A 111 4.83 -1.51 14.86
CA LYS A 111 5.16 -2.09 13.55
C LYS A 111 4.71 -3.55 13.43
N ALA A 112 4.65 -4.29 14.54
CA ALA A 112 4.21 -5.67 14.52
C ALA A 112 2.72 -5.77 14.18
N LEU A 113 1.90 -4.91 14.77
CA LEU A 113 0.48 -4.82 14.44
C LEU A 113 0.24 -4.42 12.98
N ILE A 114 0.97 -3.43 12.47
CA ILE A 114 0.89 -3.05 11.05
C ILE A 114 1.20 -4.25 10.15
N THR A 115 2.23 -5.03 10.48
CA THR A 115 2.58 -6.23 9.71
C THR A 115 1.49 -7.28 9.75
N ASP A 116 0.89 -7.52 10.91
CA ASP A 116 -0.20 -8.49 11.07
C ASP A 116 -1.47 -8.07 10.29
N ILE A 117 -1.81 -6.79 10.32
CA ILE A 117 -2.95 -6.26 9.53
C ILE A 117 -2.66 -6.33 8.04
N LEU A 118 -1.46 -5.94 7.61
CA LEU A 118 -1.04 -6.01 6.21
C LEU A 118 -1.12 -7.44 5.67
N ALA A 119 -0.66 -8.43 6.44
CA ALA A 119 -0.74 -9.84 6.06
C ALA A 119 -2.19 -10.31 5.88
N ARG A 120 -3.11 -9.85 6.72
CA ARG A 120 -4.55 -10.13 6.57
C ARG A 120 -5.13 -9.51 5.31
N ILE A 121 -4.79 -8.25 5.02
CA ILE A 121 -5.23 -7.54 3.81
C ILE A 121 -4.72 -8.26 2.56
N CYS A 122 -3.43 -8.59 2.52
CA CYS A 122 -2.79 -9.26 1.38
C CYS A 122 -3.07 -10.76 1.30
N LYS A 123 -3.69 -11.36 2.34
CA LYS A 123 -3.88 -12.83 2.47
C LYS A 123 -2.58 -13.62 2.37
N VAL A 124 -1.49 -13.05 2.85
CA VAL A 124 -0.14 -13.63 2.84
C VAL A 124 0.23 -14.05 4.27
N ASP A 125 1.04 -15.11 4.39
CA ASP A 125 1.53 -15.56 5.69
C ASP A 125 2.53 -14.55 6.28
N VAL A 126 2.31 -14.14 7.53
CA VAL A 126 3.18 -13.20 8.28
C VAL A 126 4.63 -13.68 8.34
N LEU A 127 4.84 -15.00 8.37
CA LEU A 127 6.17 -15.59 8.36
C LEU A 127 6.92 -15.30 7.06
N ALA A 128 6.22 -15.31 5.92
CA ALA A 128 6.82 -14.99 4.63
C ALA A 128 7.25 -13.51 4.55
N MET A 129 6.48 -12.60 5.12
CA MET A 129 6.83 -11.17 5.15
C MET A 129 8.05 -10.86 6.02
N LYS A 130 8.21 -11.55 7.16
CA LYS A 130 9.37 -11.38 8.06
C LYS A 130 10.64 -12.01 7.50
N GLU A 131 10.52 -13.08 6.72
CA GLU A 131 11.66 -13.76 6.10
C GLU A 131 12.23 -13.03 4.89
N GLU A 132 11.40 -12.24 4.17
CA GLU A 132 11.88 -11.50 3.00
C GLU A 132 12.89 -10.40 3.32
N ASP A 133 12.87 -9.83 4.52
CA ASP A 133 13.89 -8.86 4.95
C ASP A 133 15.26 -9.50 5.23
N ASN A 134 15.30 -10.83 5.46
CA ASN A 134 16.52 -11.59 5.80
C ASN A 134 16.90 -12.67 4.76
N ALA A 135 16.05 -12.99 3.80
CA ALA A 135 16.36 -14.01 2.80
C ALA A 135 17.27 -13.44 1.71
N THR A 136 18.54 -13.76 1.79
CA THR A 136 19.50 -13.58 0.71
C THR A 136 18.96 -14.27 -0.56
N LEU A 137 19.13 -13.63 -1.72
CA LEU A 137 18.78 -14.20 -3.04
C LEU A 137 19.42 -15.58 -3.29
N GLU A 138 20.45 -15.93 -2.53
CA GLU A 138 21.12 -17.23 -2.54
C GLU A 138 20.21 -18.40 -2.14
N THR A 139 19.24 -18.18 -1.26
CA THR A 139 18.29 -19.22 -0.83
C THR A 139 17.03 -19.30 -1.70
N LEU A 140 16.81 -18.33 -2.61
CA LEU A 140 15.62 -18.28 -3.45
C LEU A 140 15.52 -19.51 -4.36
N HIS A 141 16.62 -19.94 -4.97
CA HIS A 141 16.68 -21.11 -5.82
C HIS A 141 16.27 -22.39 -5.05
N GLU A 142 16.83 -22.60 -3.87
CA GLU A 142 16.54 -23.77 -3.04
C GLU A 142 15.08 -23.81 -2.58
N ARG A 143 14.52 -22.67 -2.21
CA ARG A 143 13.11 -22.53 -1.76
C ARG A 143 12.12 -22.80 -2.89
N ILE A 144 12.41 -22.35 -4.12
CA ILE A 144 11.56 -22.61 -5.28
C ILE A 144 11.69 -24.07 -5.69
N SER A 145 12.92 -24.61 -5.76
CA SER A 145 13.18 -26.01 -6.13
C SER A 145 12.57 -27.02 -5.14
N ALA A 146 12.44 -26.65 -3.86
CA ALA A 146 11.78 -27.50 -2.86
C ALA A 146 10.26 -27.64 -3.08
N LYS A 147 9.63 -26.73 -3.83
CA LYS A 147 8.17 -26.70 -4.08
C LYS A 147 7.79 -27.08 -5.52
N ILE A 148 8.73 -27.05 -6.45
CA ILE A 148 8.50 -27.31 -7.87
C ILE A 148 9.39 -28.45 -8.32
N TYR A 149 8.78 -29.53 -8.80
CA TYR A 149 9.48 -30.74 -9.30
C TYR A 149 9.53 -30.77 -10.81
N GLY A 150 10.69 -31.13 -11.38
CA GLY A 150 10.85 -31.38 -12.81
C GLY A 150 10.87 -30.15 -13.71
N GLN A 151 11.17 -28.96 -13.16
CA GLN A 151 11.20 -27.67 -13.86
C GLN A 151 12.50 -26.90 -13.54
N GLU A 152 13.64 -27.58 -13.35
CA GLU A 152 14.90 -26.98 -12.90
C GLU A 152 15.34 -25.81 -13.78
N GLU A 153 15.22 -25.97 -15.12
CA GLU A 153 15.61 -24.94 -16.07
C GLU A 153 14.72 -23.66 -15.97
N ALA A 154 13.42 -23.84 -15.80
CA ALA A 154 12.49 -22.74 -15.59
C ALA A 154 12.73 -22.03 -14.25
N VAL A 155 13.05 -22.76 -13.20
CA VAL A 155 13.40 -22.21 -11.89
C VAL A 155 14.67 -21.37 -11.96
N CYS A 156 15.72 -21.86 -12.66
CA CYS A 156 16.95 -21.10 -12.89
C CYS A 156 16.68 -19.77 -13.61
N GLN A 157 15.91 -19.79 -14.70
CA GLN A 157 15.56 -18.58 -15.47
C GLN A 157 14.78 -17.56 -14.63
N VAL A 158 13.84 -18.01 -13.81
CA VAL A 158 13.07 -17.12 -12.91
C VAL A 158 13.97 -16.50 -11.84
N VAL A 159 14.87 -17.30 -11.23
CA VAL A 159 15.79 -16.80 -10.21
C VAL A 159 16.76 -15.77 -10.80
N GLU A 160 17.33 -16.04 -12.00
CA GLU A 160 18.19 -15.09 -12.71
C GLU A 160 17.45 -13.78 -13.05
N ALA A 161 16.21 -13.87 -13.53
CA ALA A 161 15.41 -12.69 -13.84
C ALA A 161 15.12 -11.84 -12.59
N VAL A 162 14.84 -12.47 -11.45
CA VAL A 162 14.62 -11.77 -10.16
C VAL A 162 15.93 -11.12 -9.67
N GLN A 163 17.06 -11.82 -9.82
CA GLN A 163 18.38 -11.28 -9.46
C GLN A 163 18.76 -10.06 -10.31
N MET A 164 18.53 -10.12 -11.63
CA MET A 164 18.76 -8.99 -12.55
C MET A 164 17.86 -7.80 -12.21
N ALA A 165 16.57 -8.01 -12.00
CA ALA A 165 15.63 -6.96 -11.63
C ALA A 165 16.01 -6.26 -10.32
N LYS A 166 16.54 -7.01 -9.33
CA LYS A 166 16.98 -6.45 -8.03
C LYS A 166 18.34 -5.73 -8.14
N ALA A 167 19.17 -6.12 -9.11
CA ALA A 167 20.43 -5.43 -9.42
C ALA A 167 20.23 -4.12 -10.23
N GLY A 168 19.01 -3.84 -10.69
CA GLY A 168 18.70 -2.62 -11.44
C GLY A 168 19.08 -2.71 -12.93
N LEU A 169 19.18 -3.91 -13.48
CA LEU A 169 19.43 -4.19 -14.91
C LEU A 169 18.16 -4.61 -15.61
#